data_ac47d8dbcd8df2a81952c5ddc2879d66
#
_entry.id   ac47d8dbcd8df2a81952c5ddc2879d66
#
_cell.length_a   1.000
_cell.length_b   1.000
_cell.length_c   1.000
_cell.angle_alpha   90.00
_cell.angle_beta   90.00
_cell.angle_gamma   90.00
#
_symmetry.space_group_name_H-M   'P 1'
#
loop_
_entity.id
_entity.type
_entity.pdbx_description
1 polymer ?
#
loop_
_entity_poly.entity_id
_entity_poly.type
_entity_poly.pdbx_seq_one_letter_code
_entity_poly.pdbx_strand_id
1 'polypeptide(L)'
;MSSCRVGLHLAACLLNISEARKKSIVENIAKAALLERNGQRHPEVSVLNVFSDPEYNRSVITIAASIDELGNSVLAACLEAFQSIDMEVQEGIHPCLGAVDLIPIYPLSGVGVEECGAVARIYTFWSCYKIVQKSKVLISFILVINFPYGIRFVMA
;
A
#
# COMPACT_ATOMS: atom_id res chain seq x y z
N MET A 1 35.16 -22.43 -0.93
CA MET A 1 33.90 -22.31 -0.17
C MET A 1 33.01 -21.31 -0.89
N SER A 2 32.01 -21.80 -1.58
CA SER A 2 31.02 -20.94 -2.28
C SER A 2 30.10 -20.33 -1.26
N SER A 3 30.21 -19.03 -1.01
CA SER A 3 29.25 -18.27 -0.23
C SER A 3 27.95 -18.20 -1.03
N CYS A 4 26.97 -19.02 -0.70
CA CYS A 4 25.59 -18.81 -1.13
C CYS A 4 25.13 -17.47 -0.52
N ARG A 5 25.25 -16.37 -1.26
CA ARG A 5 24.48 -15.17 -0.97
C ARG A 5 23.04 -15.54 -1.26
N VAL A 6 22.27 -15.78 -0.22
CA VAL A 6 20.81 -15.78 -0.32
C VAL A 6 20.46 -14.40 -0.88
N GLY A 7 20.05 -14.35 -2.14
CA GLY A 7 19.70 -13.09 -2.81
C GLY A 7 18.53 -12.47 -2.03
N LEU A 8 18.64 -11.19 -1.69
CA LEU A 8 17.55 -10.45 -1.09
C LEU A 8 16.42 -10.32 -2.13
N HIS A 9 15.27 -10.89 -1.83
CA HIS A 9 14.06 -10.81 -2.66
C HIS A 9 13.24 -9.58 -2.22
N LEU A 10 13.66 -8.39 -2.68
CA LEU A 10 13.09 -7.11 -2.25
C LEU A 10 12.18 -6.50 -3.29
N ALA A 11 11.06 -5.96 -2.83
CA ALA A 11 10.15 -5.14 -3.63
C ALA A 11 9.72 -3.89 -2.85
N ALA A 12 9.17 -2.90 -3.54
CA ALA A 12 8.62 -1.69 -2.96
C ALA A 12 7.19 -1.46 -3.41
N CYS A 13 6.41 -0.85 -2.53
CA CYS A 13 5.07 -0.33 -2.81
C CYS A 13 5.07 1.19 -2.62
N LEU A 14 4.46 1.92 -3.55
CA LEU A 14 4.17 3.34 -3.43
C LEU A 14 2.68 3.52 -3.13
N LEU A 15 2.31 3.36 -1.87
CA LEU A 15 0.93 3.44 -1.42
C LEU A 15 0.40 4.87 -1.50
N ASN A 16 -0.60 5.10 -2.35
CA ASN A 16 -1.24 6.40 -2.51
C ASN A 16 -2.50 6.49 -1.65
N ILE A 17 -2.55 7.51 -0.80
CA ILE A 17 -3.67 7.77 0.13
C ILE A 17 -4.23 9.18 -0.04
N SER A 18 -5.53 9.33 0.22
CA SER A 18 -6.26 10.60 0.08
C SER A 18 -6.26 11.41 1.38
N GLU A 19 -5.08 11.64 1.95
CA GLU A 19 -4.87 12.51 3.11
C GLU A 19 -3.44 13.07 3.11
N ALA A 20 -3.29 14.35 3.34
CA ALA A 20 -1.99 15.01 3.49
C ALA A 20 -1.99 16.10 4.58
N ARG A 21 -3.16 16.65 4.90
CA ARG A 21 -3.30 17.79 5.82
C ARG A 21 -3.23 17.36 7.27
N LYS A 22 -3.81 16.19 7.59
CA LYS A 22 -3.77 15.61 8.92
C LYS A 22 -2.55 14.69 9.05
N LYS A 23 -1.38 15.27 9.36
CA LYS A 23 -0.10 14.56 9.45
C LYS A 23 -0.14 13.33 10.36
N SER A 24 -0.87 13.41 11.48
CA SER A 24 -1.02 12.28 12.41
C SER A 24 -1.67 11.05 11.76
N ILE A 25 -2.64 11.25 10.86
CA ILE A 25 -3.28 10.15 10.12
C ILE A 25 -2.25 9.50 9.18
N VAL A 26 -1.53 10.31 8.39
CA VAL A 26 -0.50 9.82 7.46
C VAL A 26 0.60 9.05 8.20
N GLU A 27 1.06 9.59 9.35
CA GLU A 27 2.07 8.92 10.19
C GLU A 27 1.56 7.59 10.78
N ASN A 28 0.30 7.53 11.22
CA ASN A 28 -0.29 6.30 11.76
C ASN A 28 -0.41 5.22 10.67
N ILE A 29 -0.80 5.61 9.46
CA ILE A 29 -0.84 4.69 8.30
C ILE A 29 0.57 4.15 8.00
N ALA A 30 1.60 5.02 7.98
CA ALA A 30 2.98 4.62 7.78
C ALA A 30 3.49 3.70 8.91
N LYS A 31 3.11 3.96 10.17
CA LYS A 31 3.44 3.10 11.32
C LYS A 31 2.75 1.75 11.22
N ALA A 32 1.49 1.70 10.78
CA ALA A 32 0.76 0.44 10.61
C ALA A 32 1.47 -0.51 9.64
N ALA A 33 2.12 0.02 8.59
CA ALA A 33 2.94 -0.78 7.67
C ALA A 33 4.13 -1.48 8.35
N LEU A 34 4.63 -0.92 9.45
CA LEU A 34 5.82 -1.42 10.18
C LEU A 34 5.46 -2.45 11.27
N LEU A 35 4.19 -2.68 11.54
CA LEU A 35 3.74 -3.50 12.66
C LEU A 35 3.19 -4.84 12.19
N GLU A 36 3.56 -5.90 12.90
CA GLU A 36 2.93 -7.20 12.83
C GLU A 36 1.55 -7.18 13.51
N ARG A 37 0.76 -8.23 13.29
CA ARG A 37 -0.56 -8.41 13.94
C ARG A 37 -0.53 -8.40 15.47
N ASN A 38 0.61 -8.75 16.05
CA ASN A 38 0.86 -8.73 17.51
C ASN A 38 1.26 -7.33 18.05
N GLY A 39 1.37 -6.32 17.18
CA GLY A 39 1.81 -4.96 17.52
C GLY A 39 3.33 -4.78 17.63
N GLN A 40 4.12 -5.82 17.37
CA GLN A 40 5.57 -5.72 17.32
C GLN A 40 6.03 -5.17 15.97
N ARG A 41 7.20 -4.53 15.95
CA ARG A 41 7.80 -4.03 14.73
C ARG A 41 8.29 -5.18 13.85
N HIS A 42 7.88 -5.17 12.60
CA HIS A 42 8.35 -6.12 11.61
C HIS A 42 9.79 -5.79 11.19
N PRO A 43 10.78 -6.67 11.42
CA PRO A 43 12.19 -6.35 11.22
C PRO A 43 12.56 -6.17 9.73
N GLU A 44 11.83 -6.82 8.82
CA GLU A 44 12.12 -6.83 7.38
C GLU A 44 11.35 -5.78 6.59
N VAL A 45 10.56 -4.94 7.27
CA VAL A 45 9.77 -3.89 6.63
C VAL A 45 10.34 -2.52 6.96
N SER A 46 10.44 -1.68 5.94
CA SER A 46 10.92 -0.31 6.06
C SER A 46 9.98 0.66 5.33
N VAL A 47 9.64 1.76 5.97
CA VAL A 47 9.06 2.93 5.30
C VAL A 47 10.22 3.82 4.89
N LEU A 48 10.46 3.93 3.59
CA LEU A 48 11.60 4.65 3.04
C LEU A 48 11.33 6.15 2.92
N ASN A 49 10.08 6.51 2.61
CA ASN A 49 9.67 7.89 2.41
C ASN A 49 8.17 8.07 2.66
N VAL A 50 7.80 9.28 3.08
CA VAL A 50 6.42 9.77 3.13
C VAL A 50 6.41 11.13 2.44
N PHE A 51 5.84 11.18 1.24
CA PHE A 51 5.63 12.42 0.50
C PHE A 51 4.17 12.87 0.68
N SER A 52 3.95 14.15 0.96
CA SER A 52 2.61 14.71 1.14
C SER A 52 2.47 16.01 0.37
N ASP A 53 1.37 16.16 -0.36
CA ASP A 53 0.97 17.36 -1.05
C ASP A 53 -0.34 17.89 -0.45
N PRO A 54 -0.30 18.99 0.33
CA PRO A 54 -1.48 19.57 0.98
C PRO A 54 -2.51 20.19 0.02
N GLU A 55 -2.09 20.64 -1.17
CA GLU A 55 -3.02 21.20 -2.17
C GLU A 55 -3.83 20.09 -2.82
N TYR A 56 -3.18 18.99 -3.19
CA TYR A 56 -3.84 17.77 -3.68
C TYR A 56 -4.54 17.00 -2.56
N ASN A 57 -4.18 17.24 -1.30
CA ASN A 57 -4.57 16.48 -0.12
C ASN A 57 -4.32 14.99 -0.32
N ARG A 58 -3.11 14.67 -0.77
CA ARG A 58 -2.67 13.30 -1.09
C ARG A 58 -1.28 13.06 -0.56
N SER A 59 -1.04 11.81 -0.14
CA SER A 59 0.28 11.37 0.26
C SER A 59 0.66 10.07 -0.45
N VAL A 60 1.97 9.87 -0.61
CA VAL A 60 2.57 8.63 -1.10
C VAL A 60 3.50 8.08 -0.02
N ILE A 61 3.22 6.89 0.45
CA ILE A 61 4.04 6.18 1.44
C ILE A 61 4.82 5.10 0.70
N THR A 62 6.16 5.21 0.69
CA THR A 62 7.03 4.23 0.06
C THR A 62 7.42 3.17 1.08
N ILE A 63 6.94 1.95 0.89
CA ILE A 63 7.18 0.79 1.75
C ILE A 63 8.08 -0.19 1.00
N ALA A 64 9.16 -0.65 1.62
CA ALA A 64 10.04 -1.69 1.08
C ALA A 64 10.13 -2.86 2.05
N ALA A 65 10.09 -4.07 1.51
CA ALA A 65 10.18 -5.32 2.27
C ALA A 65 10.61 -6.47 1.37
N SER A 66 10.81 -7.66 1.96
CA SER A 66 10.83 -8.89 1.18
C SER A 66 9.50 -9.06 0.45
N ILE A 67 9.53 -9.68 -0.72
CA ILE A 67 8.30 -9.88 -1.53
C ILE A 67 7.22 -10.64 -0.76
N ASP A 68 7.64 -11.56 0.12
CA ASP A 68 6.74 -12.39 0.93
C ASP A 68 6.00 -11.57 2.01
N GLU A 69 6.62 -10.52 2.55
CA GLU A 69 6.08 -9.70 3.64
C GLU A 69 5.45 -8.38 3.17
N LEU A 70 5.84 -7.90 1.99
CA LEU A 70 5.38 -6.62 1.47
C LEU A 70 3.85 -6.51 1.44
N GLY A 71 3.19 -7.58 1.00
CA GLY A 71 1.74 -7.59 0.90
C GLY A 71 1.03 -7.46 2.25
N ASN A 72 1.51 -8.14 3.29
CA ASN A 72 0.96 -8.04 4.64
C ASN A 72 1.12 -6.63 5.20
N SER A 73 2.29 -6.02 5.00
CA SER A 73 2.60 -4.66 5.42
C SER A 73 1.72 -3.62 4.72
N VAL A 74 1.58 -3.71 3.40
CA VAL A 74 0.72 -2.83 2.61
C VAL A 74 -0.74 -2.97 3.03
N LEU A 75 -1.22 -4.21 3.25
CA LEU A 75 -2.59 -4.46 3.71
C LEU A 75 -2.86 -3.82 5.08
N ALA A 76 -1.91 -3.90 6.03
CA ALA A 76 -2.04 -3.26 7.33
C ALA A 76 -2.18 -1.74 7.20
N ALA A 77 -1.35 -1.12 6.35
CA ALA A 77 -1.45 0.32 6.06
C ALA A 77 -2.77 0.70 5.40
N CYS A 78 -3.26 -0.10 4.44
CA CYS A 78 -4.57 0.12 3.81
C CYS A 78 -5.71 0.06 4.82
N LEU A 79 -5.71 -0.93 5.73
CA LEU A 79 -6.75 -1.06 6.75
C LEU A 79 -6.76 0.13 7.71
N GLU A 80 -5.60 0.65 8.08
CA GLU A 80 -5.49 1.87 8.88
C GLU A 80 -6.02 3.08 8.11
N ALA A 81 -5.68 3.22 6.82
CA ALA A 81 -6.16 4.30 5.97
C ALA A 81 -7.70 4.31 5.86
N PHE A 82 -8.33 3.14 5.66
CA PHE A 82 -9.80 3.02 5.58
C PHE A 82 -10.51 3.33 6.90
N GLN A 83 -9.83 3.20 8.03
CA GLN A 83 -10.39 3.51 9.34
C GLN A 83 -10.21 4.98 9.73
N SER A 84 -9.13 5.61 9.27
CA SER A 84 -8.69 6.92 9.72
C SER A 84 -9.04 8.06 8.78
N ILE A 85 -9.15 7.78 7.45
CA ILE A 85 -9.46 8.79 6.44
C ILE A 85 -10.97 8.88 6.27
N ASP A 86 -11.52 10.07 6.54
CA ASP A 86 -12.92 10.39 6.31
C ASP A 86 -13.10 10.97 4.90
N MET A 87 -13.69 10.18 4.00
CA MET A 87 -13.90 10.58 2.63
C MET A 87 -15.08 11.53 2.42
N GLU A 88 -15.97 11.70 3.41
CA GLU A 88 -17.11 12.64 3.32
C GLU A 88 -16.64 14.10 3.40
N VAL A 89 -15.54 14.34 4.11
CA VAL A 89 -14.94 15.68 4.30
C VAL A 89 -13.65 15.88 3.53
N GLN A 90 -13.29 14.92 2.68
CA GLN A 90 -12.07 15.00 1.89
C GLN A 90 -12.21 16.03 0.77
N GLU A 91 -11.29 17.02 0.74
CA GLU A 91 -11.20 18.05 -0.27
C GLU A 91 -9.77 18.19 -0.77
N GLY A 92 -9.59 18.36 -2.06
CA GLY A 92 -8.29 18.57 -2.71
C GLY A 92 -8.46 18.85 -4.19
N ILE A 93 -7.44 19.44 -4.83
CA ILE A 93 -7.45 19.72 -6.28
C ILE A 93 -7.49 18.41 -7.07
N HIS A 94 -6.84 17.36 -6.56
CA HIS A 94 -6.81 16.05 -7.22
C HIS A 94 -8.09 15.26 -6.93
N PRO A 95 -8.72 14.67 -7.95
CA PRO A 95 -9.86 13.77 -7.73
C PRO A 95 -9.49 12.60 -6.83
N CYS A 96 -10.32 12.29 -5.84
CA CYS A 96 -10.15 11.18 -4.92
C CYS A 96 -11.26 10.16 -5.16
N LEU A 97 -10.87 8.93 -5.50
CA LEU A 97 -11.78 7.81 -5.70
C LEU A 97 -12.02 7.02 -4.41
N GLY A 98 -11.10 7.09 -3.46
CA GLY A 98 -11.18 6.42 -2.17
C GLY A 98 -10.04 6.80 -1.24
N ALA A 99 -10.09 6.33 0.00
CA ALA A 99 -9.03 6.57 1.00
C ALA A 99 -7.67 6.04 0.52
N VAL A 100 -7.67 4.91 -0.19
CA VAL A 100 -6.55 4.33 -0.93
C VAL A 100 -7.02 4.06 -2.36
N ASP A 101 -6.34 4.59 -3.36
CA ASP A 101 -6.76 4.46 -4.75
C ASP A 101 -5.68 3.87 -5.68
N LEU A 102 -4.40 3.84 -5.26
CA LEU A 102 -3.32 3.33 -6.07
C LEU A 102 -2.27 2.61 -5.21
N ILE A 103 -1.95 1.35 -5.58
CA ILE A 103 -1.01 0.49 -4.86
C ILE A 103 -0.02 -0.13 -5.87
N PRO A 104 0.89 0.64 -6.48
CA PRO A 104 1.88 0.09 -7.40
C PRO A 104 2.97 -0.65 -6.62
N ILE A 105 3.32 -1.84 -7.12
CA ILE A 105 4.39 -2.67 -6.56
C ILE A 105 5.50 -2.82 -7.60
N TYR A 106 6.73 -2.58 -7.19
CA TYR A 106 7.93 -2.59 -8.03
C TYR A 106 8.98 -3.56 -7.51
N PRO A 107 9.65 -4.32 -8.40
CA PRO A 107 10.80 -5.12 -8.02
C PRO A 107 12.00 -4.22 -7.72
N LEU A 108 12.73 -4.52 -6.63
CA LEU A 108 13.97 -3.83 -6.27
C LEU A 108 15.21 -4.70 -6.47
N SER A 109 15.21 -5.92 -5.94
CA SER A 109 16.35 -6.82 -6.02
C SER A 109 15.91 -8.27 -5.91
N GLY A 110 16.40 -9.13 -6.81
CA GLY A 110 16.15 -10.57 -6.77
C GLY A 110 14.69 -11.00 -6.99
N VAL A 111 13.82 -10.08 -7.38
CA VAL A 111 12.39 -10.30 -7.61
C VAL A 111 12.05 -9.93 -9.04
N GLY A 112 11.20 -10.73 -9.69
CA GLY A 112 10.68 -10.43 -11.01
C GLY A 112 9.36 -9.66 -10.98
N VAL A 113 9.02 -9.04 -12.11
CA VAL A 113 7.74 -8.30 -12.28
C VAL A 113 6.54 -9.23 -12.09
N GLU A 114 6.66 -10.50 -12.50
CA GLU A 114 5.60 -11.50 -12.35
C GLU A 114 5.30 -11.81 -10.88
N GLU A 115 6.33 -11.88 -10.03
CA GLU A 115 6.17 -12.09 -8.58
C GLU A 115 5.48 -10.89 -7.94
N CYS A 116 5.88 -9.66 -8.31
CA CYS A 116 5.19 -8.44 -7.89
C CYS A 116 3.71 -8.44 -8.31
N GLY A 117 3.44 -8.88 -9.55
CA GLY A 117 2.08 -9.02 -10.06
C GLY A 117 1.24 -10.07 -9.33
N ALA A 118 1.84 -11.17 -8.89
CA ALA A 118 1.17 -12.19 -8.09
C ALA A 118 0.77 -11.63 -6.71
N VAL A 119 1.69 -10.97 -6.03
CA VAL A 119 1.44 -10.30 -4.75
C VAL A 119 0.34 -9.25 -4.91
N ALA A 120 0.42 -8.39 -5.91
CA ALA A 120 -0.56 -7.37 -6.19
C ALA A 120 -1.98 -7.96 -6.35
N ARG A 121 -2.15 -9.05 -7.11
CA ARG A 121 -3.46 -9.72 -7.31
C ARG A 121 -4.04 -10.29 -6.01
N ILE A 122 -3.21 -10.96 -5.21
CA ILE A 122 -3.64 -11.57 -3.95
C ILE A 122 -4.14 -10.49 -2.97
N TYR A 123 -3.37 -9.43 -2.79
CA TYR A 123 -3.68 -8.40 -1.80
C TYR A 123 -4.77 -7.44 -2.25
N THR A 124 -4.96 -7.23 -3.55
CA THR A 124 -6.14 -6.54 -4.08
C THR A 124 -7.42 -7.29 -3.69
N PHE A 125 -7.47 -8.60 -3.93
CA PHE A 125 -8.63 -9.42 -3.56
C PHE A 125 -8.91 -9.38 -2.06
N TRP A 126 -7.88 -9.51 -1.21
CA TRP A 126 -8.02 -9.45 0.25
C TRP A 126 -8.46 -8.07 0.76
N SER A 127 -7.93 -6.99 0.18
CA SER A 127 -8.33 -5.63 0.52
C SER A 127 -9.81 -5.40 0.22
N CYS A 128 -10.26 -5.78 -0.97
CA CYS A 128 -11.66 -5.69 -1.36
C CYS A 128 -12.58 -6.50 -0.44
N TYR A 129 -12.22 -7.76 -0.14
CA TYR A 129 -12.99 -8.63 0.75
C TYR A 129 -13.13 -8.06 2.16
N LYS A 130 -12.05 -7.53 2.74
CA LYS A 130 -12.04 -6.93 4.09
C LYS A 130 -12.83 -5.63 4.16
N ILE A 131 -12.79 -4.80 3.11
CA ILE A 131 -13.53 -3.54 3.03
C ILE A 131 -15.03 -3.82 2.97
N VAL A 132 -15.47 -4.74 2.11
CA VAL A 132 -16.89 -5.10 1.96
C VAL A 132 -17.47 -5.65 3.27
N GLN A 133 -16.69 -6.35 4.08
CA GLN A 133 -17.16 -6.85 5.37
C GLN A 133 -17.27 -5.77 6.48
N LYS A 134 -16.50 -4.69 6.40
CA LYS A 134 -16.44 -3.67 7.47
C LYS A 134 -17.23 -2.40 7.20
N SER A 135 -17.53 -2.08 5.95
CA SER A 135 -18.19 -0.82 5.60
C SER A 135 -19.46 -1.05 4.79
N LYS A 136 -20.54 -0.41 5.23
CA LYS A 136 -21.77 -0.23 4.43
C LYS A 136 -21.56 0.81 3.30
N VAL A 137 -20.33 1.27 3.05
CA VAL A 137 -20.00 2.39 2.17
C VAL A 137 -19.04 1.97 1.08
N LEU A 138 -19.52 2.22 -0.12
CA LEU A 138 -18.86 2.34 -1.43
C LEU A 138 -17.43 1.81 -1.59
N ILE A 139 -17.35 0.89 -2.51
CA ILE A 139 -16.16 0.25 -3.06
C ILE A 139 -15.13 1.31 -3.46
N SER A 140 -14.01 1.37 -2.74
CA SER A 140 -12.83 2.13 -3.19
C SER A 140 -12.16 1.34 -4.31
N PHE A 141 -11.98 1.98 -5.46
CA PHE A 141 -11.21 1.39 -6.56
C PHE A 141 -9.75 1.28 -6.13
N ILE A 142 -9.21 0.07 -6.09
CA ILE A 142 -7.80 -0.16 -5.91
C ILE A 142 -7.20 -0.44 -7.29
N LEU A 143 -6.36 0.47 -7.76
CA LEU A 143 -5.63 0.30 -9.00
C LEU A 143 -4.27 -0.34 -8.70
N VAL A 144 -4.05 -1.55 -9.15
CA VAL A 144 -2.75 -2.21 -9.08
C VAL A 144 -2.08 -2.14 -10.45
N ILE A 145 -0.93 -1.48 -10.50
CA ILE A 145 -0.13 -1.35 -11.72
C ILE A 145 0.96 -2.41 -11.72
N ASN A 146 0.95 -3.27 -12.73
CA ASN A 146 2.01 -4.21 -13.01
C ASN A 146 2.65 -3.82 -14.36
N PHE A 147 3.81 -3.13 -14.34
CA PHE A 147 4.61 -2.91 -15.55
C PHE A 147 5.41 -4.19 -15.86
N PRO A 148 5.49 -4.66 -17.12
CA PRO A 148 5.26 -4.01 -18.42
C PRO A 148 3.92 -4.33 -19.11
N TYR A 149 3.00 -5.05 -18.49
CA TYR A 149 1.79 -5.57 -19.14
C TYR A 149 0.58 -4.62 -19.08
N GLY A 150 0.80 -3.35 -18.76
CA GLY A 150 -0.24 -2.33 -18.76
C GLY A 150 -0.99 -2.20 -17.42
N ILE A 151 -1.79 -1.16 -17.35
CA ILE A 151 -2.65 -0.84 -16.20
C ILE A 151 -3.83 -1.80 -16.23
N ARG A 152 -3.99 -2.61 -15.21
CA ARG A 152 -5.22 -3.39 -15.00
C ARG A 152 -6.01 -2.76 -13.85
N PHE A 153 -7.22 -2.31 -14.18
CA PHE A 153 -8.19 -1.91 -13.17
C PHE A 153 -8.82 -3.17 -12.57
N VAL A 154 -8.70 -3.33 -11.28
CA VAL A 154 -9.48 -4.32 -10.55
C VAL A 154 -10.58 -3.55 -9.83
N MET A 155 -11.79 -3.63 -10.40
CA MET A 155 -13.00 -3.15 -9.74
C MET A 155 -13.49 -4.25 -8.79
N ALA A 156 -13.70 -3.91 -7.55
CA ALA A 156 -14.39 -4.76 -6.57
C ALA A 156 -15.68 -4.09 -6.15
#